data_90f3536daada654d316ae446df1dc348
#
_entry.id   90f3536daada654d316ae446df1dc348
#
_cell.length_a   1.000
_cell.length_b   1.000
_cell.length_c   1.000
_cell.angle_alpha   90.00
_cell.angle_beta   90.00
_cell.angle_gamma   90.00
#
_symmetry.space_group_name_H-M   'P 1'
#
loop_
_entity.id
_entity.type
_entity.pdbx_description
1 polymer ?
#
loop_
_entity_poly.entity_id
_entity_poly.type
_entity_poly.pdbx_seq_one_letter_code
_entity_poly.pdbx_strand_id
1 'polypeptide(L)'
;MPVGTCGETVPDARHPQHEILLQAYSGMTTSKDTWKFDRTIPGEADAAIALITEMIDQLRDKNWDQQDVFSIHLALEEALMNAIKHGNQRDVSKKVQVTGIVSKSQFEITVKDEGKGFVRAEVPDPTDDGNVGKTSGRGLMLMEFYMSEVKYNDTGNQIRMLKIRSEEPSTN
;
A
#
# COMPACT_ATOMS: atom_id res chain seq x y z
N MET A 1 -14.41 24.20 -45.95
CA MET A 1 -13.36 23.44 -45.28
C MET A 1 -13.76 23.26 -43.83
N PRO A 2 -14.16 22.07 -43.38
CA PRO A 2 -14.47 21.85 -41.97
C PRO A 2 -13.20 21.40 -41.21
N VAL A 3 -12.91 22.08 -40.12
CA VAL A 3 -11.85 21.73 -39.16
C VAL A 3 -12.28 20.53 -38.31
N GLY A 4 -11.51 19.44 -38.41
CA GLY A 4 -11.72 18.22 -37.64
C GLY A 4 -11.37 18.44 -36.17
N THR A 5 -12.32 18.11 -35.31
CA THR A 5 -12.12 17.98 -33.87
C THR A 5 -11.48 16.61 -33.60
N CYS A 6 -10.24 16.63 -33.13
CA CYS A 6 -9.53 15.47 -32.61
C CYS A 6 -10.09 15.16 -31.21
N GLY A 7 -10.93 14.13 -31.09
CA GLY A 7 -11.38 13.60 -29.82
C GLY A 7 -10.34 12.64 -29.27
N GLU A 8 -9.58 13.05 -28.28
CA GLU A 8 -8.78 12.14 -27.48
C GLU A 8 -9.69 11.31 -26.60
N THR A 9 -9.82 10.02 -26.95
CA THR A 9 -10.46 9.01 -26.12
C THR A 9 -9.52 8.62 -24.97
N VAL A 10 -9.90 8.96 -23.76
CA VAL A 10 -9.28 8.45 -22.54
C VAL A 10 -9.43 6.92 -22.53
N PRO A 11 -8.34 6.14 -22.33
CA PRO A 11 -8.47 4.68 -22.32
C PRO A 11 -9.26 4.20 -21.09
N ASP A 12 -10.30 3.41 -21.34
CA ASP A 12 -11.12 2.74 -20.34
C ASP A 12 -10.26 1.79 -19.48
N ALA A 13 -10.29 1.98 -18.16
CA ALA A 13 -9.50 1.26 -17.16
C ALA A 13 -9.92 -0.21 -16.95
N ARG A 14 -10.58 -0.83 -17.93
CA ARG A 14 -10.96 -2.25 -17.92
C ARG A 14 -10.14 -3.06 -18.91
N HIS A 15 -8.83 -3.23 -18.61
CA HIS A 15 -8.00 -4.13 -19.40
C HIS A 15 -8.20 -5.58 -18.94
N PRO A 16 -8.65 -6.50 -19.80
CA PRO A 16 -8.91 -7.91 -19.44
C PRO A 16 -7.67 -8.68 -18.96
N GLN A 17 -6.47 -8.15 -19.14
CA GLN A 17 -5.23 -8.74 -18.64
C GLN A 17 -5.09 -8.67 -17.11
N HIS A 18 -5.78 -7.74 -16.43
CA HIS A 18 -5.73 -7.63 -14.97
C HIS A 18 -6.50 -8.76 -14.27
N GLU A 19 -7.64 -9.18 -14.82
CA GLU A 19 -8.41 -10.32 -14.29
C GLU A 19 -7.71 -11.66 -14.52
N ILE A 20 -7.02 -11.82 -15.65
CA ILE A 20 -6.27 -13.04 -15.98
C ILE A 20 -5.09 -13.22 -15.03
N LEU A 21 -4.39 -12.14 -14.65
CA LEU A 21 -3.33 -12.18 -13.65
C LEU A 21 -3.86 -12.56 -12.26
N LEU A 22 -4.99 -12.00 -11.84
CA LEU A 22 -5.60 -12.35 -10.55
C LEU A 22 -6.08 -13.81 -10.48
N GLN A 23 -6.59 -14.37 -11.59
CA GLN A 23 -7.01 -15.78 -11.68
C GLN A 23 -5.80 -16.74 -11.74
N ALA A 24 -4.72 -16.37 -12.41
CA ALA A 24 -3.50 -17.18 -12.47
C ALA A 24 -2.82 -17.32 -11.09
N TYR A 25 -2.91 -16.29 -10.23
CA TYR A 25 -2.35 -16.33 -8.87
C TYR A 25 -3.29 -16.95 -7.83
N SER A 26 -4.56 -17.15 -8.13
CA SER A 26 -5.53 -17.77 -7.21
C SER A 26 -5.35 -19.28 -7.03
N GLY A 27 -4.48 -19.93 -7.79
CA GLY A 27 -4.40 -21.38 -7.91
C GLY A 27 -3.21 -22.09 -7.23
N MET A 28 -2.25 -21.39 -6.61
CA MET A 28 -1.04 -22.05 -6.12
C MET A 28 -0.47 -21.47 -4.81
N THR A 29 -1.16 -21.65 -3.69
CA THR A 29 -0.45 -21.63 -2.40
C THR A 29 -1.11 -22.59 -1.42
N THR A 30 -0.39 -23.62 -1.07
CA THR A 30 -0.71 -24.50 0.04
C THR A 30 -0.68 -23.69 1.34
N SER A 31 -1.59 -23.97 2.25
CA SER A 31 -1.82 -23.26 3.53
C SER A 31 -0.55 -23.06 4.40
N LYS A 32 0.54 -23.75 4.10
CA LYS A 32 1.80 -23.70 4.85
C LYS A 32 2.75 -22.57 4.41
N ASP A 33 2.62 -22.06 3.19
CA ASP A 33 3.50 -21.02 2.62
C ASP A 33 2.95 -19.59 2.77
N THR A 34 1.74 -19.45 3.29
CA THR A 34 1.05 -18.15 3.42
C THR A 34 0.78 -17.84 4.89
N TRP A 35 1.30 -16.72 5.36
CA TRP A 35 0.96 -16.17 6.66
C TRP A 35 -0.13 -15.10 6.51
N LYS A 36 -1.26 -15.33 7.15
CA LYS A 36 -2.38 -14.38 7.22
C LYS A 36 -2.46 -13.79 8.61
N PHE A 37 -2.78 -12.53 8.69
CA PHE A 37 -2.90 -11.84 9.97
C PHE A 37 -4.10 -10.88 9.98
N ASP A 38 -4.66 -10.74 11.17
CA ASP A 38 -5.64 -9.72 11.53
C ASP A 38 -5.23 -9.19 12.91
N ARG A 39 -4.92 -7.90 12.98
CA ARG A 39 -4.45 -7.24 14.19
C ARG A 39 -5.23 -5.96 14.40
N THR A 40 -5.53 -5.68 15.65
CA THR A 40 -6.04 -4.38 16.08
C THR A 40 -5.03 -3.81 17.06
N ILE A 41 -4.38 -2.72 16.71
CA ILE A 41 -3.36 -2.07 17.52
C ILE A 41 -3.87 -0.75 18.08
N PRO A 42 -3.40 -0.30 19.26
CA PRO A 42 -3.66 1.05 19.74
C PRO A 42 -3.04 2.08 18.80
N GLY A 43 -3.55 3.32 18.85
CA GLY A 43 -3.04 4.44 18.05
C GLY A 43 -1.69 4.99 18.54
N GLU A 44 -0.73 4.11 18.81
CA GLU A 44 0.57 4.42 19.39
C GLU A 44 1.71 3.96 18.47
N ALA A 45 2.76 4.77 18.38
CA ALA A 45 3.90 4.51 17.48
C ALA A 45 4.61 3.19 17.83
N ASP A 46 4.78 2.88 19.10
CA ASP A 46 5.47 1.67 19.54
C ASP A 46 4.74 0.39 19.10
N ALA A 47 3.39 0.41 19.12
CA ALA A 47 2.59 -0.70 18.63
C ALA A 47 2.73 -0.89 17.11
N ALA A 48 2.81 0.21 16.36
CA ALA A 48 3.07 0.16 14.93
C ALA A 48 4.46 -0.40 14.61
N ILE A 49 5.50 0.04 15.34
CA ILE A 49 6.88 -0.45 15.16
C ILE A 49 6.96 -1.96 15.44
N ALA A 50 6.33 -2.44 16.52
CA ALA A 50 6.30 -3.86 16.85
C ALA A 50 5.63 -4.68 15.73
N LEU A 51 4.51 -4.20 15.19
CA LEU A 51 3.81 -4.86 14.09
C LEU A 51 4.63 -4.87 12.79
N ILE A 52 5.29 -3.76 12.45
CA ILE A 52 6.20 -3.69 11.30
C ILE A 52 7.30 -4.74 11.43
N THR A 53 7.91 -4.84 12.62
CA THR A 53 8.97 -5.82 12.89
C THR A 53 8.48 -7.25 12.64
N GLU A 54 7.29 -7.61 13.15
CA GLU A 54 6.67 -8.93 12.91
C GLU A 54 6.51 -9.21 11.40
N MET A 55 6.04 -8.23 10.63
CA MET A 55 5.84 -8.38 9.18
C MET A 55 7.17 -8.52 8.41
N ILE A 56 8.17 -7.73 8.77
CA ILE A 56 9.50 -7.79 8.16
C ILE A 56 10.15 -9.15 8.41
N ASP A 57 10.02 -9.71 9.61
CA ASP A 57 10.53 -11.04 9.92
C ASP A 57 9.82 -12.12 9.10
N GLN A 58 8.51 -12.02 8.89
CA GLN A 58 7.76 -12.92 8.01
C GLN A 58 8.20 -12.84 6.53
N LEU A 59 8.55 -11.66 6.04
CA LEU A 59 9.10 -11.49 4.69
C LEU A 59 10.48 -12.17 4.57
N ARG A 60 11.35 -11.98 5.56
CA ARG A 60 12.67 -12.60 5.63
C ARG A 60 12.59 -14.13 5.69
N ASP A 61 11.68 -14.67 6.50
CA ASP A 61 11.43 -16.12 6.61
C ASP A 61 10.97 -16.73 5.29
N LYS A 62 10.35 -15.93 4.41
CA LYS A 62 9.93 -16.32 3.07
C LYS A 62 10.96 -16.00 1.98
N ASN A 63 12.18 -15.61 2.39
CA ASN A 63 13.31 -15.29 1.52
C ASN A 63 13.02 -14.17 0.51
N TRP A 64 12.27 -13.12 0.91
CA TRP A 64 12.14 -11.91 0.12
C TRP A 64 13.50 -11.20 0.02
N ASP A 65 13.80 -10.63 -1.15
CA ASP A 65 15.03 -9.88 -1.32
C ASP A 65 15.05 -8.60 -0.48
N GLN A 66 16.26 -8.08 -0.22
CA GLN A 66 16.43 -6.94 0.67
C GLN A 66 15.80 -5.65 0.14
N GLN A 67 15.74 -5.47 -1.19
CA GLN A 67 15.19 -4.28 -1.80
C GLN A 67 13.65 -4.25 -1.66
N ASP A 68 12.98 -5.39 -1.89
CA ASP A 68 11.55 -5.52 -1.67
C ASP A 68 11.19 -5.37 -0.19
N VAL A 69 11.97 -5.99 0.72
CA VAL A 69 11.79 -5.84 2.17
C VAL A 69 11.92 -4.38 2.60
N PHE A 70 12.92 -3.67 2.08
CA PHE A 70 13.12 -2.24 2.36
C PHE A 70 11.95 -1.40 1.83
N SER A 71 11.50 -1.66 0.61
CA SER A 71 10.37 -0.97 -0.02
C SER A 71 9.08 -1.14 0.78
N ILE A 72 8.79 -2.39 1.21
CA ILE A 72 7.64 -2.70 2.04
C ILE A 72 7.76 -2.03 3.42
N HIS A 73 8.94 -2.03 4.03
CA HIS A 73 9.18 -1.38 5.33
C HIS A 73 8.81 0.10 5.29
N LEU A 74 9.32 0.84 4.30
CA LEU A 74 9.03 2.27 4.15
C LEU A 74 7.52 2.52 3.93
N ALA A 75 6.87 1.72 3.09
CA ALA A 75 5.45 1.84 2.84
C ALA A 75 4.60 1.54 4.09
N LEU A 76 4.99 0.53 4.88
CA LEU A 76 4.32 0.19 6.14
C LEU A 76 4.44 1.30 7.18
N GLU A 77 5.66 1.83 7.36
CA GLU A 77 5.91 2.92 8.29
C GLU A 77 5.05 4.14 7.95
N GLU A 78 5.00 4.52 6.68
CA GLU A 78 4.20 5.64 6.23
C GLU A 78 2.70 5.39 6.41
N ALA A 79 2.19 4.22 6.01
CA ALA A 79 0.77 3.90 6.12
C ALA A 79 0.28 3.88 7.56
N LEU A 80 1.04 3.23 8.48
CA LEU A 80 0.68 3.14 9.89
C LEU A 80 0.81 4.49 10.59
N MET A 81 1.87 5.25 10.30
CA MET A 81 2.01 6.60 10.85
C MET A 81 0.92 7.55 10.35
N ASN A 82 0.49 7.44 9.10
CA ASN A 82 -0.63 8.22 8.57
C ASN A 82 -1.94 7.87 9.27
N ALA A 83 -2.23 6.59 9.47
CA ALA A 83 -3.41 6.14 10.22
C ALA A 83 -3.43 6.68 11.66
N ILE A 84 -2.28 6.63 12.36
CA ILE A 84 -2.16 7.09 13.76
C ILE A 84 -2.20 8.63 13.85
N LYS A 85 -1.36 9.32 13.06
CA LYS A 85 -1.17 10.77 13.19
C LYS A 85 -2.28 11.58 12.55
N HIS A 86 -2.73 11.18 11.37
CA HIS A 86 -3.67 11.91 10.55
C HIS A 86 -5.08 11.33 10.62
N GLY A 87 -5.24 10.02 10.49
CA GLY A 87 -6.52 9.34 10.63
C GLY A 87 -7.07 9.48 12.04
N ASN A 88 -6.42 8.87 12.99
CA ASN A 88 -6.82 8.89 14.40
C ASN A 88 -6.50 10.19 15.14
N GLN A 89 -5.73 11.12 14.53
CA GLN A 89 -5.35 12.40 15.12
C GLN A 89 -4.59 12.27 16.46
N ARG A 90 -3.80 11.18 16.61
CA ARG A 90 -3.09 10.81 17.83
C ARG A 90 -4.00 10.57 19.05
N ASP A 91 -5.27 10.27 18.82
CA ASP A 91 -6.20 9.88 19.85
C ASP A 91 -5.92 8.45 20.30
N VAL A 92 -5.36 8.28 21.49
CA VAL A 92 -4.97 6.98 22.07
C VAL A 92 -6.16 6.05 22.36
N SER A 93 -7.39 6.58 22.40
CA SER A 93 -8.59 5.77 22.54
C SER A 93 -8.99 5.06 21.24
N LYS A 94 -8.52 5.57 20.09
CA LYS A 94 -8.79 5.01 18.78
C LYS A 94 -7.78 3.93 18.42
N LYS A 95 -8.22 3.03 17.57
CA LYS A 95 -7.43 1.87 17.14
C LYS A 95 -7.15 1.92 15.65
N VAL A 96 -6.16 1.15 15.24
CA VAL A 96 -5.85 0.88 13.84
C VAL A 96 -6.04 -0.62 13.60
N GLN A 97 -6.92 -0.97 12.68
CA GLN A 97 -7.10 -2.34 12.23
C GLN A 97 -6.15 -2.62 11.06
N VAL A 98 -5.43 -3.74 11.14
CA VAL A 98 -4.43 -4.13 10.14
C VAL A 98 -4.64 -5.58 9.76
N THR A 99 -4.97 -5.84 8.51
CA THR A 99 -5.14 -7.20 7.98
C THR A 99 -4.23 -7.41 6.80
N GLY A 100 -3.80 -8.64 6.55
CA GLY A 100 -2.99 -8.88 5.37
C GLY A 100 -2.51 -10.31 5.21
N ILE A 101 -1.68 -10.47 4.20
CA ILE A 101 -1.13 -11.74 3.75
C ILE A 101 0.33 -11.55 3.36
N VAL A 102 1.18 -12.47 3.84
CA VAL A 102 2.57 -12.61 3.38
C VAL A 102 2.75 -14.01 2.79
N SER A 103 3.10 -14.07 1.53
CA SER A 103 3.45 -15.30 0.81
C SER A 103 4.84 -15.20 0.19
N LYS A 104 5.27 -16.22 -0.55
CA LYS A 104 6.53 -16.17 -1.30
C LYS A 104 6.51 -15.24 -2.50
N SER A 105 5.33 -14.94 -3.04
CA SER A 105 5.16 -14.17 -4.29
C SER A 105 4.54 -12.81 -4.10
N GLN A 106 3.81 -12.59 -2.99
CA GLN A 106 3.12 -11.32 -2.75
C GLN A 106 3.03 -11.00 -1.26
N PHE A 107 3.06 -9.72 -0.99
CA PHE A 107 2.71 -9.08 0.28
C PHE A 107 1.48 -8.20 0.05
N GLU A 108 0.44 -8.40 0.82
CA GLU A 108 -0.75 -7.57 0.79
C GLU A 108 -1.11 -7.13 2.21
N ILE A 109 -1.48 -5.86 2.36
CA ILE A 109 -1.90 -5.29 3.63
C ILE A 109 -3.05 -4.31 3.43
N THR A 110 -3.96 -4.31 4.38
CA THR A 110 -4.99 -3.28 4.54
C THR A 110 -4.84 -2.65 5.91
N VAL A 111 -4.70 -1.33 5.96
CA VAL A 111 -4.64 -0.52 7.17
C VAL A 111 -5.88 0.35 7.22
N LYS A 112 -6.63 0.31 8.33
CA LYS A 112 -7.86 1.08 8.53
C LYS A 112 -7.81 1.79 9.88
N ASP A 113 -8.05 3.09 9.86
CA ASP A 113 -8.17 3.93 11.05
C ASP A 113 -9.64 4.28 11.38
N GLU A 114 -9.87 4.86 12.55
CA GLU A 114 -11.19 5.33 13.01
C GLU A 114 -11.38 6.85 12.79
N GLY A 115 -10.62 7.42 11.87
CA GLY A 115 -10.74 8.82 11.48
C GLY A 115 -11.86 9.07 10.48
N LYS A 116 -12.02 10.35 10.15
CA LYS A 116 -13.00 10.81 9.17
C LYS A 116 -12.58 10.50 7.72
N GLY A 117 -11.32 10.06 7.54
CA GLY A 117 -10.73 9.89 6.24
C GLY A 117 -10.33 11.21 5.56
N PHE A 118 -9.97 11.10 4.29
CA PHE A 118 -9.61 12.24 3.45
C PHE A 118 -9.97 11.96 1.98
N VAL A 119 -10.11 13.03 1.21
CA VAL A 119 -10.31 12.91 -0.25
C VAL A 119 -8.95 12.92 -0.93
N ARG A 120 -8.57 11.83 -1.58
CA ARG A 120 -7.24 11.68 -2.23
C ARG A 120 -6.97 12.83 -3.23
N ALA A 121 -7.98 13.26 -3.97
CA ALA A 121 -7.87 14.34 -4.94
C ALA A 121 -7.57 15.73 -4.33
N GLU A 122 -7.80 15.91 -3.02
CA GLU A 122 -7.52 17.14 -2.30
C GLU A 122 -6.10 17.18 -1.70
N VAL A 123 -5.37 16.05 -1.75
CA VAL A 123 -3.99 16.00 -1.28
C VAL A 123 -3.08 16.62 -2.35
N PRO A 124 -2.35 17.69 -2.02
CA PRO A 124 -1.47 18.36 -2.97
C PRO A 124 -0.41 17.41 -3.54
N ASP A 125 -0.12 17.52 -4.81
CA ASP A 125 1.01 16.85 -5.43
C ASP A 125 2.31 17.47 -4.87
N PRO A 126 3.18 16.68 -4.20
CA PRO A 126 4.42 17.19 -3.62
C PRO A 126 5.47 17.56 -4.68
N THR A 127 5.26 17.19 -5.96
CA THR A 127 6.17 17.50 -7.06
C THR A 127 5.87 18.86 -7.72
N ASP A 128 4.71 19.46 -7.43
CA ASP A 128 4.38 20.78 -7.91
C ASP A 128 5.28 21.85 -7.28
N ASP A 129 5.75 22.82 -8.08
CA ASP A 129 6.67 23.89 -7.67
C ASP A 129 6.19 24.69 -6.43
N GLY A 130 4.88 24.85 -6.26
CA GLY A 130 4.27 25.50 -5.09
C GLY A 130 4.23 24.65 -3.82
N ASN A 131 4.59 23.36 -3.91
CA ASN A 131 4.50 22.39 -2.82
C ASN A 131 5.87 21.86 -2.34
N VAL A 132 6.96 22.29 -3.00
CA VAL A 132 8.39 21.89 -2.73
C VAL A 132 8.81 22.26 -1.31
N GLY A 133 8.26 22.34 -0.35
CA GLY A 133 8.62 22.55 1.06
C GLY A 133 7.59 21.96 2.01
N LYS A 134 6.46 21.51 1.48
CA LYS A 134 5.41 20.91 2.27
C LYS A 134 5.70 19.42 2.48
N THR A 135 5.51 18.94 3.69
CA THR A 135 5.68 17.53 4.05
C THR A 135 4.46 16.68 3.67
N SER A 136 3.31 17.32 3.39
CA SER A 136 2.08 16.63 3.00
C SER A 136 2.16 16.09 1.57
N GLY A 137 1.69 14.88 1.35
CA GLY A 137 1.66 14.22 0.05
C GLY A 137 2.89 13.36 -0.27
N ARG A 138 4.05 13.63 0.33
CA ARG A 138 5.28 12.85 0.07
C ARG A 138 5.14 11.38 0.45
N GLY A 139 4.48 11.09 1.55
CA GLY A 139 4.26 9.74 2.01
C GLY A 139 3.36 8.93 1.07
N LEU A 140 2.31 9.57 0.54
CA LEU A 140 1.43 8.93 -0.44
C LEU A 140 2.21 8.56 -1.72
N MET A 141 2.97 9.51 -2.24
CA MET A 141 3.83 9.29 -3.42
C MET A 141 4.86 8.19 -3.17
N LEU A 142 5.43 8.14 -1.96
CA LEU A 142 6.42 7.14 -1.57
C LEU A 142 5.80 5.74 -1.56
N MET A 143 4.60 5.57 -0.98
CA MET A 143 3.88 4.31 -1.02
C MET A 143 3.53 3.89 -2.45
N GLU A 144 3.04 4.81 -3.28
CA GLU A 144 2.72 4.57 -4.70
C GLU A 144 3.98 4.20 -5.52
N PHE A 145 5.15 4.72 -5.17
CA PHE A 145 6.42 4.40 -5.83
C PHE A 145 6.96 3.01 -5.47
N TYR A 146 6.87 2.62 -4.20
CA TYR A 146 7.46 1.37 -3.72
C TYR A 146 6.56 0.14 -3.85
N MET A 147 5.23 0.34 -3.85
CA MET A 147 4.28 -0.75 -3.92
C MET A 147 3.81 -0.99 -5.36
N SER A 148 3.41 -2.22 -5.66
CA SER A 148 2.85 -2.59 -6.97
C SER A 148 1.44 -2.02 -7.18
N GLU A 149 0.68 -1.85 -6.10
CA GLU A 149 -0.64 -1.26 -6.11
C GLU A 149 -0.93 -0.59 -4.75
N VAL A 150 -1.56 0.59 -4.80
CA VAL A 150 -2.07 1.31 -3.62
C VAL A 150 -3.50 1.75 -3.91
N LYS A 151 -4.43 1.40 -3.03
CA LYS A 151 -5.85 1.78 -3.16
C LYS A 151 -6.40 2.31 -1.84
N TYR A 152 -7.21 3.35 -1.93
CA TYR A 152 -7.97 3.90 -0.81
C TYR A 152 -9.45 3.55 -0.96
N ASN A 153 -10.15 3.41 0.16
CA ASN A 153 -11.61 3.34 0.12
C ASN A 153 -12.21 4.74 -0.14
N ASP A 154 -13.50 4.78 -0.43
CA ASP A 154 -14.21 6.03 -0.76
C ASP A 154 -14.19 7.05 0.39
N THR A 155 -14.13 6.59 1.63
CA THR A 155 -14.04 7.44 2.82
C THR A 155 -12.64 8.01 3.03
N GLY A 156 -11.59 7.33 2.52
CA GLY A 156 -10.19 7.71 2.72
C GLY A 156 -9.63 7.36 4.10
N ASN A 157 -10.28 6.49 4.87
CA ASN A 157 -9.80 6.01 6.17
C ASN A 157 -9.27 4.56 6.12
N GLN A 158 -9.09 4.04 4.91
CA GLN A 158 -8.52 2.71 4.69
C GLN A 158 -7.63 2.74 3.45
N ILE A 159 -6.44 2.21 3.60
CA ILE A 159 -5.50 1.96 2.51
C ILE A 159 -5.26 0.48 2.35
N ARG A 160 -5.27 -0.01 1.11
CA ARG A 160 -4.80 -1.34 0.72
C ARG A 160 -3.57 -1.20 -0.14
N MET A 161 -2.52 -1.94 0.20
CA MET A 161 -1.27 -1.97 -0.53
C MET A 161 -0.92 -3.39 -0.92
N LEU A 162 -0.41 -3.55 -2.14
CA LEU A 162 0.07 -4.83 -2.68
C LEU A 162 1.50 -4.64 -3.18
N LYS A 163 2.39 -5.54 -2.82
CA LYS A 163 3.70 -5.70 -3.42
C LYS A 163 3.79 -7.10 -4.04
N ILE A 164 4.00 -7.15 -5.33
CA ILE A 164 4.40 -8.38 -6.02
C ILE A 164 5.91 -8.49 -5.89
N ARG A 165 6.41 -9.66 -5.53
CA ARG A 165 7.83 -9.92 -5.40
C ARG A 165 8.52 -9.66 -6.73
N SER A 166 9.62 -8.94 -6.68
CA SER A 166 10.47 -8.73 -7.86
C SER A 166 11.07 -10.06 -8.31
N GLU A 167 11.07 -10.31 -9.61
CA GLU A 167 11.78 -11.49 -10.14
C GLU A 167 13.29 -11.27 -9.96
N GLU A 168 13.98 -12.27 -9.43
CA GLU A 168 15.45 -12.21 -9.42
C GLU A 168 15.95 -12.10 -10.87
N PRO A 169 16.90 -11.19 -11.16
CA PRO A 169 17.51 -11.16 -12.47
C PRO A 169 18.12 -12.53 -12.70
N SER A 170 17.65 -13.24 -13.74
CA SER A 170 18.22 -14.51 -14.15
C SER A 170 19.71 -14.30 -14.43
N THR A 171 20.56 -14.79 -13.52
CA THR A 171 22.00 -14.88 -13.73
C THR A 171 22.22 -15.86 -14.86
N ASN A 172 22.41 -15.33 -16.06
CA ASN A 172 22.93 -16.06 -17.21
C ASN A 172 24.43 -16.20 -17.07
#